data_32e71a7fb6f9176ddc6f001ea951cf3c
#
_entry.id   32e71a7fb6f9176ddc6f001ea951cf3c
#
_cell.length_a   1.000
_cell.length_b   1.000
_cell.length_c   1.000
_cell.angle_alpha   90.00
_cell.angle_beta   90.00
_cell.angle_gamma   90.00
#
_symmetry.space_group_name_H-M   'P 1'
#
loop_
_entity.id
_entity.type
_entity.pdbx_description
1 polymer ?
#
loop_
_entity_poly.entity_id
_entity_poly.type
_entity_poly.pdbx_seq_one_letter_code
_entity_poly.pdbx_strand_id
1 'polypeptide(L)'
;MNDDGATSNSTTSPTDLTRRGLIGVGAAAALAAGLSAPGQAQTAQRSFPPFSAQAKPGRVAVERRGAVLLIGIDRAEAGNRLDPPIFVGLGKAYYQLEHDDELRVGVLHGLGPDFSYGIDVPALLAAAAAGAFPPKNPDNLDPFGRTAPFRTKPVVVAVQGATWLGGHELFLAADIRVAASDASFSQADVTRALVAGAGGAIRFPREAGWANAMRYMLTGEQWGAEEARGVGLVQDIAAPGQQLDRAIELAQKIATAAPLGVRATLASARQSLVGEAAALAALRAEFLRLLQSEDFKEFQRAIQEGRAPVFQGK
;
A
#
# COMPACT_ATOMS: atom_id res chain seq x y z
N MET A 1 -64.40 36.19 -17.21
CA MET A 1 -65.42 35.47 -16.44
C MET A 1 -64.57 34.87 -15.27
N ASN A 2 -64.49 35.63 -14.21
CA ASN A 2 -65.32 35.63 -12.99
C ASN A 2 -65.09 34.28 -12.28
N ASP A 3 -64.74 34.16 -11.01
CA ASP A 3 -64.84 35.08 -9.87
C ASP A 3 -64.19 34.47 -8.66
N ASP A 4 -63.47 35.21 -7.89
CA ASP A 4 -63.57 35.53 -6.48
C ASP A 4 -63.80 34.40 -5.42
N GLY A 5 -63.10 34.61 -4.32
CA GLY A 5 -63.51 34.32 -2.99
C GLY A 5 -62.38 33.83 -2.12
N ALA A 6 -61.56 34.61 -1.53
CA ALA A 6 -61.61 35.48 -0.35
C ALA A 6 -61.54 34.69 0.99
N THR A 7 -60.44 34.95 1.69
CA THR A 7 -60.26 35.24 3.12
C THR A 7 -60.65 34.22 4.20
N SER A 8 -59.77 33.85 5.10
CA SER A 8 -59.73 34.46 6.42
C SER A 8 -58.52 34.13 7.26
N ASN A 9 -57.98 35.16 7.77
CA ASN A 9 -56.97 35.32 8.79
C ASN A 9 -57.44 34.80 10.15
N SER A 10 -56.63 34.12 10.94
CA SER A 10 -56.68 34.30 12.39
C SER A 10 -55.34 34.02 13.03
N THR A 11 -54.75 35.11 13.41
CA THR A 11 -53.66 35.24 14.41
C THR A 11 -54.19 34.84 15.79
N THR A 12 -53.41 34.05 16.54
CA THR A 12 -53.29 34.22 18.00
C THR A 12 -51.96 33.69 18.48
N SER A 13 -51.18 34.59 19.02
CA SER A 13 -50.06 34.42 19.94
C SER A 13 -50.56 34.80 21.34
N PRO A 14 -49.69 34.79 22.34
CA PRO A 14 -49.17 33.69 23.16
C PRO A 14 -49.76 33.73 24.59
N THR A 15 -49.40 32.88 25.49
CA THR A 15 -49.09 33.10 26.91
C THR A 15 -49.31 31.83 27.77
N ASP A 16 -48.26 31.51 28.46
CA ASP A 16 -48.22 31.13 29.88
C ASP A 16 -49.05 29.95 30.35
N LEU A 17 -48.33 28.99 30.97
CA LEU A 17 -48.65 28.52 32.33
C LEU A 17 -47.58 27.62 32.93
N THR A 18 -47.07 28.13 33.96
CA THR A 18 -46.22 27.63 35.03
C THR A 18 -46.68 26.34 35.70
N ARG A 19 -45.66 25.54 36.11
CA ARG A 19 -45.54 24.80 37.35
C ARG A 19 -46.64 23.83 37.79
N ARG A 20 -46.30 22.57 37.90
CA ARG A 20 -46.24 21.74 39.12
C ARG A 20 -46.23 20.26 38.80
N GLY A 21 -45.35 19.53 39.50
CA GLY A 21 -45.39 18.07 39.59
C GLY A 21 -44.06 17.38 39.87
N LEU A 22 -43.48 17.65 41.03
CA LEU A 22 -42.49 16.71 41.63
C LEU A 22 -43.22 15.49 42.16
N ILE A 23 -42.89 14.31 41.70
CA ILE A 23 -42.99 13.07 42.48
C ILE A 23 -41.97 12.09 41.93
N GLY A 24 -41.07 11.66 42.78
CA GLY A 24 -40.81 10.31 43.17
C GLY A 24 -39.44 9.76 42.72
N VAL A 25 -38.49 9.83 43.62
CA VAL A 25 -37.21 9.16 43.62
C VAL A 25 -37.42 7.63 43.61
N GLY A 26 -36.82 6.98 42.64
CA GLY A 26 -36.61 5.55 42.63
C GLY A 26 -35.17 5.26 42.23
N ALA A 27 -34.28 5.10 43.22
CA ALA A 27 -32.90 4.69 42.99
C ALA A 27 -32.86 3.23 42.57
N ALA A 28 -32.64 2.96 41.29
CA ALA A 28 -32.19 1.65 40.81
C ALA A 28 -30.69 1.75 40.53
N ALA A 29 -29.87 1.32 41.49
CA ALA A 29 -28.46 1.07 41.28
C ALA A 29 -28.31 -0.15 40.36
N ALA A 30 -28.16 0.13 39.04
CA ALA A 30 -27.74 -0.89 38.09
C ALA A 30 -26.22 -1.04 38.21
N LEU A 31 -25.78 -2.20 38.65
CA LEU A 31 -24.39 -2.68 38.48
C LEU A 31 -24.12 -2.72 36.98
N ALA A 32 -23.50 -1.68 36.44
CA ALA A 32 -22.84 -1.72 35.16
C ALA A 32 -21.51 -2.50 35.37
N ALA A 33 -21.56 -3.81 35.19
CA ALA A 33 -20.36 -4.59 34.99
C ALA A 33 -19.68 -4.02 33.75
N GLY A 34 -18.53 -3.38 33.98
CA GLY A 34 -17.70 -2.78 32.91
C GLY A 34 -17.21 -3.87 31.97
N LEU A 35 -17.90 -4.07 30.87
CA LEU A 35 -17.33 -4.61 29.67
C LEU A 35 -16.49 -3.48 29.05
N SER A 36 -15.23 -3.38 29.50
CA SER A 36 -14.21 -2.62 28.77
C SER A 36 -14.10 -3.27 27.40
N ALA A 37 -14.64 -2.61 26.37
CA ALA A 37 -14.26 -2.91 25.02
C ALA A 37 -12.72 -2.90 24.95
N PRO A 38 -12.06 -3.83 24.24
CA PRO A 38 -10.62 -3.78 24.06
C PRO A 38 -10.31 -2.40 23.48
N GLY A 39 -9.65 -1.56 24.29
CA GLY A 39 -9.24 -0.23 23.88
C GLY A 39 -8.42 -0.39 22.61
N GLN A 40 -8.90 0.15 21.51
CA GLN A 40 -8.07 0.40 20.34
C GLN A 40 -6.95 1.29 20.87
N ALA A 41 -5.76 0.73 20.97
CA ALA A 41 -4.57 1.51 21.29
C ALA A 41 -4.45 2.55 20.16
N GLN A 42 -4.87 3.78 20.44
CA GLN A 42 -4.64 4.89 19.52
C GLN A 42 -3.13 4.98 19.34
N THR A 43 -2.67 4.67 18.14
CA THR A 43 -1.27 4.81 17.78
C THR A 43 -0.91 6.28 18.06
N ALA A 44 -0.03 6.52 19.05
CA ALA A 44 0.38 7.87 19.38
C ALA A 44 0.90 8.55 18.12
N GLN A 45 0.32 9.69 17.76
CA GLN A 45 0.70 10.42 16.56
C GLN A 45 2.17 10.84 16.69
N ARG A 46 3.03 10.31 15.84
CA ARG A 46 4.45 10.66 15.77
C ARG A 46 4.60 11.93 14.94
N SER A 47 5.46 12.86 15.39
CA SER A 47 5.77 14.05 14.61
C SER A 47 6.60 13.69 13.37
N PHE A 48 6.36 14.39 12.26
CA PHE A 48 7.19 14.27 11.07
C PHE A 48 8.55 14.94 11.36
N PRO A 49 9.66 14.20 11.33
CA PRO A 49 10.96 14.81 11.58
C PRO A 49 11.31 15.79 10.43
N PRO A 50 12.06 16.86 10.73
CA PRO A 50 12.48 17.82 9.71
C PRO A 50 13.37 17.17 8.66
N PHE A 51 13.50 17.79 7.50
CA PHE A 51 14.51 17.42 6.52
C PHE A 51 15.89 17.75 7.06
N SER A 52 16.86 16.86 6.88
CA SER A 52 18.25 17.11 7.25
C SER A 52 19.07 17.46 6.00
N ALA A 53 19.56 18.70 5.93
CA ALA A 53 20.46 19.12 4.86
C ALA A 53 21.83 18.41 4.93
N GLN A 54 22.16 17.76 6.04
CA GLN A 54 23.43 17.07 6.29
C GLN A 54 23.31 15.55 6.12
N ALA A 55 22.12 15.03 5.83
CA ALA A 55 21.95 13.59 5.62
C ALA A 55 22.74 13.12 4.41
N LYS A 56 23.46 12.02 4.59
CA LYS A 56 24.21 11.39 3.49
C LYS A 56 23.26 10.96 2.36
N PRO A 57 23.77 10.88 1.12
CA PRO A 57 23.03 10.23 0.04
C PRO A 57 22.62 8.82 0.41
N GLY A 58 21.38 8.48 0.11
CA GLY A 58 20.87 7.14 0.35
C GLY A 58 21.42 6.13 -0.65
N ARG A 59 21.24 4.85 -0.33
CA ARG A 59 21.55 3.75 -1.24
C ARG A 59 20.48 2.68 -1.18
N VAL A 60 20.46 1.81 -2.18
CA VAL A 60 19.66 0.61 -2.20
C VAL A 60 20.58 -0.59 -2.09
N ALA A 61 20.42 -1.37 -1.03
CA ALA A 61 21.12 -2.63 -0.85
C ALA A 61 20.37 -3.73 -1.61
N VAL A 62 21.09 -4.52 -2.40
CA VAL A 62 20.49 -5.61 -3.16
C VAL A 62 21.18 -6.92 -2.78
N GLU A 63 20.38 -7.93 -2.41
CA GLU A 63 20.85 -9.26 -2.05
C GLU A 63 20.03 -10.32 -2.79
N ARG A 64 20.69 -11.29 -3.39
CA ARG A 64 20.03 -12.42 -4.04
C ARG A 64 19.93 -13.62 -3.09
N ARG A 65 18.73 -14.15 -2.89
CA ARG A 65 18.46 -15.41 -2.18
C ARG A 65 17.74 -16.40 -3.09
N GLY A 66 18.51 -17.17 -3.85
CA GLY A 66 17.96 -18.04 -4.89
C GLY A 66 17.19 -17.24 -5.95
N ALA A 67 15.90 -17.51 -6.13
CA ALA A 67 15.03 -16.82 -7.07
C ALA A 67 14.38 -15.54 -6.48
N VAL A 68 14.74 -15.14 -5.27
CA VAL A 68 14.23 -13.94 -4.58
C VAL A 68 15.29 -12.86 -4.60
N LEU A 69 14.91 -11.62 -4.97
CA LEU A 69 15.74 -10.43 -4.87
C LEU A 69 15.29 -9.58 -3.68
N LEU A 70 16.13 -9.44 -2.65
CA LEU A 70 15.92 -8.51 -1.55
C LEU A 70 16.37 -7.12 -1.99
N ILE A 71 15.54 -6.11 -1.73
CA ILE A 71 15.75 -4.72 -2.14
C ILE A 71 15.57 -3.85 -0.90
N GLY A 72 16.67 -3.43 -0.30
CA GLY A 72 16.70 -2.70 0.97
C GLY A 72 16.95 -1.21 0.77
N ILE A 73 16.04 -0.36 1.27
CA ILE A 73 16.25 1.09 1.34
C ILE A 73 17.19 1.37 2.53
N ASP A 74 18.33 1.99 2.29
CA ASP A 74 19.36 2.23 3.29
C ASP A 74 19.74 3.71 3.36
N ARG A 75 19.05 4.43 4.23
CA ARG A 75 19.27 5.81 4.65
C ARG A 75 18.61 6.03 6.01
N ALA A 76 18.85 5.10 6.96
CA ALA A 76 18.15 5.07 8.23
C ALA A 76 18.29 6.36 9.05
N GLU A 77 19.44 7.04 8.99
CA GLU A 77 19.66 8.31 9.68
C GLU A 77 18.77 9.46 9.17
N ALA A 78 18.24 9.34 7.96
CA ALA A 78 17.26 10.26 7.38
C ALA A 78 15.83 9.67 7.34
N GLY A 79 15.58 8.61 8.11
CA GLY A 79 14.30 7.90 8.11
C GLY A 79 13.93 7.28 6.76
N ASN A 80 14.93 6.80 6.03
CA ASN A 80 14.77 6.21 4.71
C ASN A 80 14.00 7.11 3.72
N ARG A 81 14.18 8.44 3.83
CA ARG A 81 13.59 9.38 2.87
C ARG A 81 14.18 9.12 1.49
N LEU A 82 13.28 9.05 0.52
CA LEU A 82 13.58 8.72 -0.87
C LEU A 82 14.21 9.94 -1.56
N ASP A 83 15.54 9.97 -1.62
CA ASP A 83 16.34 10.93 -2.36
C ASP A 83 16.63 10.44 -3.80
N PRO A 84 17.22 11.26 -4.69
CA PRO A 84 17.52 10.84 -6.06
C PRO A 84 18.37 9.57 -6.17
N PRO A 85 19.41 9.31 -5.35
CA PRO A 85 20.14 8.04 -5.36
C PRO A 85 19.26 6.82 -5.04
N ILE A 86 18.34 6.93 -4.06
CA ILE A 86 17.40 5.85 -3.75
C ILE A 86 16.45 5.59 -4.92
N PHE A 87 15.90 6.63 -5.55
CA PHE A 87 15.06 6.47 -6.76
C PHE A 87 15.79 5.71 -7.86
N VAL A 88 17.04 6.11 -8.15
CA VAL A 88 17.86 5.41 -9.14
C VAL A 88 18.14 3.98 -8.71
N GLY A 89 18.48 3.76 -7.45
CA GLY A 89 18.78 2.43 -6.91
C GLY A 89 17.59 1.48 -6.96
N LEU A 90 16.40 1.95 -6.55
CA LEU A 90 15.17 1.17 -6.64
C LEU A 90 14.81 0.82 -8.08
N GLY A 91 14.90 1.79 -8.98
CA GLY A 91 14.62 1.56 -10.40
C GLY A 91 15.57 0.56 -11.04
N LYS A 92 16.87 0.59 -10.71
CA LYS A 92 17.85 -0.41 -11.14
C LYS A 92 17.57 -1.79 -10.56
N ALA A 93 17.23 -1.87 -9.27
CA ALA A 93 16.89 -3.14 -8.63
C ALA A 93 15.64 -3.78 -9.26
N TYR A 94 14.62 -2.97 -9.58
CA TYR A 94 13.43 -3.46 -10.30
C TYR A 94 13.74 -3.84 -11.75
N TYR A 95 14.65 -3.13 -12.41
CA TYR A 95 15.13 -3.52 -13.73
C TYR A 95 15.87 -4.86 -13.69
N GLN A 96 16.76 -5.05 -12.71
CA GLN A 96 17.44 -6.34 -12.48
C GLN A 96 16.43 -7.46 -12.22
N LEU A 97 15.46 -7.24 -11.32
CA LEU A 97 14.41 -8.21 -11.05
C LEU A 97 13.69 -8.62 -12.34
N GLU A 98 13.34 -7.66 -13.19
CA GLU A 98 12.55 -7.91 -14.40
C GLU A 98 13.33 -8.68 -15.46
N HIS A 99 14.64 -8.39 -15.65
CA HIS A 99 15.44 -8.89 -16.77
C HIS A 99 16.34 -10.08 -16.42
N ASP A 100 16.46 -10.46 -15.15
CA ASP A 100 17.17 -11.69 -14.74
C ASP A 100 16.17 -12.85 -14.70
N ASP A 101 16.25 -13.77 -15.65
CA ASP A 101 15.32 -14.91 -15.80
C ASP A 101 15.31 -15.88 -14.60
N GLU A 102 16.37 -15.88 -13.80
CA GLU A 102 16.43 -16.71 -12.59
C GLU A 102 15.76 -16.04 -11.38
N LEU A 103 15.51 -14.74 -11.42
CA LEU A 103 14.76 -14.02 -10.40
C LEU A 103 13.26 -14.10 -10.70
N ARG A 104 12.47 -14.41 -9.70
CA ARG A 104 11.02 -14.64 -9.83
C ARG A 104 10.18 -13.66 -9.04
N VAL A 105 10.74 -13.11 -7.94
CA VAL A 105 10.01 -12.23 -7.02
C VAL A 105 10.97 -11.30 -6.30
N GLY A 106 10.54 -10.05 -6.05
CA GLY A 106 11.26 -9.08 -5.23
C GLY A 106 10.69 -9.01 -3.80
N VAL A 107 11.55 -8.72 -2.82
CA VAL A 107 11.16 -8.33 -1.47
C VAL A 107 11.72 -6.95 -1.18
N LEU A 108 10.84 -5.96 -1.08
CA LEU A 108 11.20 -4.58 -0.74
C LEU A 108 11.11 -4.38 0.77
N HIS A 109 12.13 -3.77 1.37
CA HIS A 109 12.15 -3.46 2.80
C HIS A 109 12.94 -2.19 3.11
N GLY A 110 12.81 -1.67 4.32
CA GLY A 110 13.63 -0.57 4.86
C GLY A 110 14.65 -1.09 5.85
N LEU A 111 15.89 -0.59 5.83
CA LEU A 111 16.88 -0.85 6.87
C LEU A 111 16.65 0.11 8.05
N GLY A 112 16.92 -0.38 9.27
CA GLY A 112 16.74 0.42 10.48
C GLY A 112 15.30 0.41 11.03
N PRO A 113 14.93 1.42 11.85
CA PRO A 113 13.69 1.39 12.62
C PRO A 113 12.43 1.72 11.79
N ASP A 114 12.58 2.36 10.65
CA ASP A 114 11.47 2.85 9.84
C ASP A 114 11.58 2.33 8.40
N PHE A 115 10.44 2.08 7.76
CA PHE A 115 10.42 1.74 6.35
C PHE A 115 10.78 2.97 5.50
N SER A 116 10.01 4.06 5.60
CA SER A 116 10.32 5.33 4.94
C SER A 116 9.40 6.47 5.42
N TYR A 117 9.98 7.62 5.69
CA TYR A 117 9.25 8.88 5.92
C TYR A 117 8.77 9.56 4.63
N GLY A 118 8.92 8.92 3.47
CA GLY A 118 8.50 9.46 2.19
C GLY A 118 9.60 10.14 1.40
N ILE A 119 9.22 11.03 0.50
CA ILE A 119 10.13 11.67 -0.46
C ILE A 119 10.96 12.76 0.23
N ASP A 120 12.25 12.81 -0.09
CA ASP A 120 13.13 13.95 0.23
C ASP A 120 12.90 15.07 -0.79
N VAL A 121 11.83 15.83 -0.59
CA VAL A 121 11.40 16.87 -1.53
C VAL A 121 12.50 17.90 -1.82
N PRO A 122 13.21 18.46 -0.80
CA PRO A 122 14.31 19.38 -1.07
C PRO A 122 15.40 18.78 -1.96
N ALA A 123 15.81 17.53 -1.71
CA ALA A 123 16.84 16.87 -2.51
C ALA A 123 16.37 16.62 -3.96
N LEU A 124 15.10 16.23 -4.15
CA LEU A 124 14.52 16.04 -5.47
C LEU A 124 14.43 17.34 -6.26
N LEU A 125 13.97 18.43 -5.63
CA LEU A 125 13.88 19.73 -6.28
C LEU A 125 15.26 20.27 -6.69
N ALA A 126 16.27 20.10 -5.84
CA ALA A 126 17.65 20.47 -6.17
C ALA A 126 18.19 19.67 -7.37
N ALA A 127 17.95 18.35 -7.39
CA ALA A 127 18.36 17.49 -8.51
C ALA A 127 17.59 17.81 -9.80
N ALA A 128 16.33 18.15 -9.73
CA ALA A 128 15.52 18.56 -10.87
C ALA A 128 16.01 19.89 -11.46
N ALA A 129 16.32 20.88 -10.60
CA ALA A 129 16.88 22.15 -11.01
C ALA A 129 18.24 21.99 -11.71
N ALA A 130 19.04 20.99 -11.28
CA ALA A 130 20.29 20.63 -11.92
C ALA A 130 20.13 19.75 -13.19
N GLY A 131 18.90 19.43 -13.60
CA GLY A 131 18.62 18.53 -14.74
C GLY A 131 18.98 17.05 -14.50
N ALA A 132 19.23 16.67 -13.25
CA ALA A 132 19.64 15.32 -12.86
C ALA A 132 18.45 14.42 -12.44
N PHE A 133 17.23 14.95 -12.38
CA PHE A 133 16.02 14.20 -12.03
C PHE A 133 14.83 14.64 -12.91
N PRO A 134 13.95 13.72 -13.39
CA PRO A 134 14.03 12.26 -13.20
C PRO A 134 15.23 11.63 -13.92
N PRO A 135 15.71 10.47 -13.43
CA PRO A 135 16.88 9.84 -14.03
C PRO A 135 16.57 9.37 -15.45
N LYS A 136 17.44 9.76 -16.40
CA LYS A 136 17.39 9.32 -17.79
C LYS A 136 18.25 8.07 -17.97
N ASN A 137 17.80 6.94 -17.48
CA ASN A 137 18.53 5.68 -17.60
C ASN A 137 17.60 4.62 -18.20
N PRO A 138 17.93 3.97 -19.33
CA PRO A 138 17.13 2.89 -19.90
C PRO A 138 17.02 1.69 -18.97
N ASP A 139 18.03 1.44 -18.11
CA ASP A 139 18.07 0.34 -17.17
C ASP A 139 17.43 0.73 -15.82
N ASN A 140 16.26 1.34 -15.88
CA ASN A 140 15.56 1.84 -14.70
C ASN A 140 14.06 1.72 -14.89
N LEU A 141 13.37 1.08 -13.94
CA LEU A 141 11.91 1.05 -13.88
C LEU A 141 11.40 2.05 -12.83
N ASP A 142 10.28 2.71 -13.10
CA ASP A 142 9.65 3.56 -12.09
C ASP A 142 9.26 2.73 -10.86
N PRO A 143 9.86 2.96 -9.68
CA PRO A 143 9.59 2.15 -8.49
C PRO A 143 8.15 2.24 -8.01
N PHE A 144 7.45 3.31 -8.37
CA PHE A 144 6.02 3.48 -8.08
C PHE A 144 5.10 2.89 -9.17
N GLY A 145 5.66 2.43 -10.30
CA GLY A 145 4.86 1.89 -11.41
C GLY A 145 3.84 2.88 -11.98
N ARG A 146 4.25 4.16 -12.17
CA ARG A 146 3.42 5.20 -12.79
C ARG A 146 3.63 5.30 -14.29
N THR A 147 4.84 4.94 -14.74
CA THR A 147 5.27 5.06 -16.13
C THR A 147 5.78 3.73 -16.66
N ALA A 148 5.51 3.45 -17.94
CA ALA A 148 6.05 2.29 -18.63
C ALA A 148 7.59 2.44 -18.85
N PRO A 149 8.31 1.32 -18.96
CA PRO A 149 7.82 -0.05 -18.85
C PRO A 149 7.51 -0.44 -17.40
N PHE A 150 6.45 -1.24 -17.23
CA PHE A 150 6.04 -1.73 -15.91
C PHE A 150 6.69 -3.07 -15.59
N ARG A 151 7.02 -3.32 -14.33
CA ARG A 151 7.45 -4.64 -13.89
C ARG A 151 6.33 -5.69 -14.09
N THR A 152 6.69 -6.89 -14.49
CA THR A 152 5.78 -8.03 -14.64
C THR A 152 5.94 -9.05 -13.52
N LYS A 153 7.07 -9.03 -12.82
CA LYS A 153 7.33 -9.92 -11.69
C LYS A 153 6.78 -9.34 -10.38
N PRO A 154 6.29 -10.19 -9.46
CA PRO A 154 5.69 -9.73 -8.20
C PRO A 154 6.71 -9.13 -7.24
N VAL A 155 6.23 -8.26 -6.37
CA VAL A 155 6.99 -7.69 -5.25
C VAL A 155 6.17 -7.84 -3.97
N VAL A 156 6.78 -8.43 -2.94
CA VAL A 156 6.32 -8.40 -1.56
C VAL A 156 7.03 -7.25 -0.85
N VAL A 157 6.31 -6.45 -0.05
CA VAL A 157 6.94 -5.41 0.77
C VAL A 157 6.82 -5.76 2.24
N ALA A 158 7.93 -5.55 2.98
CA ALA A 158 7.99 -5.66 4.43
C ALA A 158 8.21 -4.28 5.04
N VAL A 159 7.31 -3.84 5.92
CA VAL A 159 7.37 -2.51 6.51
C VAL A 159 7.37 -2.56 8.04
N GLN A 160 8.08 -1.62 8.65
CA GLN A 160 8.12 -1.38 10.09
C GLN A 160 8.16 0.12 10.37
N GLY A 161 7.82 0.50 11.60
CA GLY A 161 7.87 1.90 12.02
C GLY A 161 7.11 2.82 11.06
N ALA A 162 7.67 3.96 10.72
CA ALA A 162 7.03 4.90 9.81
C ALA A 162 7.01 4.39 8.36
N THR A 163 5.82 4.34 7.79
CA THR A 163 5.52 4.03 6.39
C THR A 163 4.64 5.17 5.87
N TRP A 164 5.26 6.34 5.60
CA TRP A 164 4.55 7.59 5.46
C TRP A 164 4.72 8.23 4.08
N LEU A 165 3.70 8.97 3.62
CA LEU A 165 3.72 9.77 2.39
C LEU A 165 4.20 8.94 1.18
N GLY A 166 5.26 9.35 0.49
CA GLY A 166 5.87 8.57 -0.58
C GLY A 166 6.32 7.16 -0.18
N GLY A 167 6.64 6.92 1.11
CA GLY A 167 6.88 5.57 1.63
C GLY A 167 5.61 4.71 1.62
N HIS A 168 4.47 5.29 2.02
CA HIS A 168 3.18 4.61 1.90
C HIS A 168 2.75 4.43 0.43
N GLU A 169 3.05 5.36 -0.44
CA GLU A 169 2.79 5.20 -1.88
C GLU A 169 3.64 4.07 -2.50
N LEU A 170 4.90 3.92 -2.06
CA LEU A 170 5.77 2.82 -2.47
C LEU A 170 5.26 1.46 -1.93
N PHE A 171 4.78 1.44 -0.67
CA PHE A 171 4.11 0.30 -0.08
C PHE A 171 2.85 -0.10 -0.89
N LEU A 172 2.02 0.85 -1.29
CA LEU A 172 0.84 0.62 -2.14
C LEU A 172 1.19 0.15 -3.57
N ALA A 173 2.41 0.37 -4.03
CA ALA A 173 2.87 -0.09 -5.34
C ALA A 173 3.29 -1.57 -5.35
N ALA A 174 3.45 -2.21 -4.19
CA ALA A 174 3.74 -3.63 -4.05
C ALA A 174 2.47 -4.49 -4.20
N ASP A 175 2.66 -5.78 -4.51
CA ASP A 175 1.55 -6.70 -4.77
C ASP A 175 1.06 -7.40 -3.48
N ILE A 176 1.96 -7.66 -2.53
CA ILE A 176 1.66 -8.24 -1.21
C ILE A 176 2.38 -7.42 -0.15
N ARG A 177 1.73 -7.17 0.98
CA ARG A 177 2.21 -6.26 2.01
C ARG A 177 2.20 -6.91 3.37
N VAL A 178 3.38 -6.95 4.00
CA VAL A 178 3.61 -7.45 5.35
C VAL A 178 4.02 -6.28 6.23
N ALA A 179 3.37 -6.10 7.37
CA ALA A 179 3.70 -5.06 8.32
C ALA A 179 4.18 -5.66 9.64
N ALA A 180 5.14 -5.01 10.28
CA ALA A 180 5.37 -5.23 11.69
C ALA A 180 4.20 -4.65 12.50
N SER A 181 3.87 -5.23 13.64
CA SER A 181 2.75 -4.78 14.47
C SER A 181 2.91 -3.36 15.02
N ASP A 182 4.13 -2.83 15.03
CA ASP A 182 4.47 -1.46 15.40
C ASP A 182 4.51 -0.49 14.20
N ALA A 183 4.17 -0.95 13.00
CA ALA A 183 4.14 -0.11 11.81
C ALA A 183 3.08 0.99 11.93
N SER A 184 3.45 2.20 11.52
CA SER A 184 2.62 3.39 11.50
C SER A 184 2.52 3.91 10.07
N PHE A 185 1.30 4.16 9.61
CA PHE A 185 1.01 4.64 8.27
C PHE A 185 0.53 6.09 8.28
N SER A 186 0.81 6.83 7.22
CA SER A 186 0.30 8.19 7.03
C SER A 186 0.32 8.57 5.55
N GLN A 187 -0.76 9.24 5.10
CA GLN A 187 -0.84 9.84 3.76
C GLN A 187 -1.23 11.32 3.89
N ALA A 188 -0.43 12.07 4.65
CA ALA A 188 -0.73 13.44 5.08
C ALA A 188 -0.23 14.52 4.08
N ASP A 189 -0.24 14.25 2.78
CA ASP A 189 0.23 15.19 1.74
C ASP A 189 -0.56 16.50 1.75
N VAL A 190 -1.86 16.44 1.98
CA VAL A 190 -2.74 17.62 2.01
C VAL A 190 -2.35 18.63 3.11
N THR A 191 -1.80 18.15 4.23
CA THR A 191 -1.29 19.03 5.30
C THR A 191 -0.01 19.78 4.92
N ARG A 192 0.54 19.47 3.73
CA ARG A 192 1.75 20.08 3.15
C ARG A 192 1.46 20.77 1.82
N ALA A 193 0.17 21.05 1.55
CA ALA A 193 -0.29 21.61 0.29
C ALA A 193 0.11 20.78 -0.96
N LEU A 194 0.18 19.45 -0.78
CA LEU A 194 0.51 18.48 -1.82
C LEU A 194 -0.61 17.45 -2.00
N VAL A 195 -0.53 16.70 -3.06
CA VAL A 195 -1.33 15.50 -3.29
C VAL A 195 -0.40 14.27 -3.28
N ALA A 196 -0.93 13.11 -2.92
CA ALA A 196 -0.21 11.81 -3.01
C ALA A 196 0.07 11.46 -4.49
N GLY A 197 1.09 12.12 -5.05
CA GLY A 197 1.36 12.16 -6.50
C GLY A 197 2.14 10.97 -7.05
N ALA A 198 2.66 10.10 -6.17
CA ALA A 198 3.33 8.88 -6.60
C ALA A 198 2.36 7.68 -6.74
N GLY A 199 1.07 7.94 -6.77
CA GLY A 199 0.00 6.97 -7.04
C GLY A 199 -0.90 6.68 -5.85
N GLY A 200 -0.62 7.24 -4.67
CA GLY A 200 -1.41 7.03 -3.46
C GLY A 200 -2.85 7.49 -3.62
N ALA A 201 -3.07 8.66 -4.23
CA ALA A 201 -4.40 9.21 -4.47
C ALA A 201 -5.32 8.29 -5.32
N ILE A 202 -4.75 7.34 -6.04
CA ILE A 202 -5.48 6.40 -6.89
C ILE A 202 -5.56 5.00 -6.23
N ARG A 203 -4.41 4.50 -5.73
CA ARG A 203 -4.33 3.13 -5.18
C ARG A 203 -5.03 3.01 -3.83
N PHE A 204 -4.86 3.99 -2.96
CA PHE A 204 -5.42 3.92 -1.62
C PHE A 204 -6.96 3.80 -1.62
N PRO A 205 -7.73 4.69 -2.28
CA PRO A 205 -9.19 4.54 -2.32
C PRO A 205 -9.66 3.28 -3.05
N ARG A 206 -8.89 2.79 -4.00
CA ARG A 206 -9.21 1.55 -4.71
C ARG A 206 -9.09 0.33 -3.82
N GLU A 207 -8.09 0.28 -2.94
CA GLU A 207 -7.77 -0.90 -2.14
C GLU A 207 -8.43 -0.89 -0.76
N ALA A 208 -8.52 0.27 -0.11
CA ALA A 208 -9.14 0.42 1.21
C ALA A 208 -10.62 0.83 1.16
N GLY A 209 -11.14 1.15 -0.02
CA GLY A 209 -12.44 1.77 -0.21
C GLY A 209 -12.39 3.30 0.00
N TRP A 210 -13.34 4.00 -0.66
CA TRP A 210 -13.36 5.46 -0.73
C TRP A 210 -13.35 6.14 0.65
N ALA A 211 -14.30 5.78 1.52
CA ALA A 211 -14.47 6.47 2.79
C ALA A 211 -13.27 6.30 3.73
N ASN A 212 -12.71 5.08 3.79
CA ASN A 212 -11.53 4.80 4.61
C ASN A 212 -10.31 5.61 4.10
N ALA A 213 -10.06 5.59 2.80
CA ALA A 213 -8.94 6.33 2.22
C ALA A 213 -9.11 7.84 2.40
N MET A 214 -10.32 8.38 2.15
CA MET A 214 -10.59 9.83 2.30
C MET A 214 -10.42 10.28 3.75
N ARG A 215 -10.83 9.48 4.73
CA ARG A 215 -10.58 9.80 6.14
C ARG A 215 -9.11 10.17 6.35
N TYR A 216 -8.18 9.28 6.00
CA TYR A 216 -6.75 9.49 6.25
C TYR A 216 -6.10 10.50 5.31
N MET A 217 -6.48 10.48 4.04
CA MET A 217 -5.89 11.38 3.04
C MET A 217 -6.29 12.84 3.26
N LEU A 218 -7.52 13.10 3.72
CA LEU A 218 -8.02 14.47 3.89
C LEU A 218 -7.73 15.05 5.28
N THR A 219 -7.60 14.18 6.31
CA THR A 219 -7.26 14.63 7.68
C THR A 219 -5.77 14.62 7.94
N GLY A 220 -5.01 13.74 7.26
CA GLY A 220 -3.60 13.50 7.54
C GLY A 220 -3.36 12.68 8.81
N GLU A 221 -4.40 12.06 9.39
CA GLU A 221 -4.28 11.16 10.54
C GLU A 221 -3.30 10.01 10.24
N GLN A 222 -2.66 9.52 11.30
CA GLN A 222 -1.84 8.31 11.27
C GLN A 222 -2.68 7.13 11.76
N TRP A 223 -2.38 5.95 11.24
CA TRP A 223 -3.02 4.69 11.65
C TRP A 223 -1.99 3.57 11.81
N GLY A 224 -2.38 2.51 12.51
CA GLY A 224 -1.51 1.38 12.81
C GLY A 224 -1.71 0.18 11.89
N ALA A 225 -0.92 -0.88 12.14
CA ALA A 225 -0.92 -2.10 11.33
C ALA A 225 -2.26 -2.85 11.35
N GLU A 226 -2.90 -2.95 12.52
CA GLU A 226 -4.20 -3.64 12.65
C GLU A 226 -5.32 -2.91 11.89
N GLU A 227 -5.33 -1.59 11.94
CA GLU A 227 -6.30 -0.80 11.18
C GLU A 227 -6.03 -0.91 9.67
N ALA A 228 -4.76 -0.87 9.26
CA ALA A 228 -4.37 -1.10 7.87
C ALA A 228 -4.79 -2.49 7.36
N ARG A 229 -4.70 -3.52 8.21
CA ARG A 229 -5.20 -4.86 7.91
C ARG A 229 -6.73 -4.90 7.83
N GLY A 230 -7.40 -4.21 8.77
CA GLY A 230 -8.86 -4.13 8.80
C GLY A 230 -9.48 -3.53 7.53
N VAL A 231 -8.77 -2.63 6.86
CA VAL A 231 -9.21 -2.03 5.58
C VAL A 231 -8.58 -2.69 4.34
N GLY A 232 -7.87 -3.82 4.50
CA GLY A 232 -7.33 -4.62 3.40
C GLY A 232 -5.98 -4.15 2.85
N LEU A 233 -5.33 -3.15 3.44
CA LEU A 233 -4.03 -2.66 2.97
C LEU A 233 -2.86 -3.55 3.37
N VAL A 234 -2.96 -4.29 4.48
CA VAL A 234 -1.95 -5.23 4.98
C VAL A 234 -2.53 -6.63 4.92
N GLN A 235 -1.81 -7.56 4.33
CA GLN A 235 -2.22 -8.97 4.22
C GLN A 235 -1.72 -9.80 5.39
N ASP A 236 -0.57 -9.42 5.98
CA ASP A 236 0.03 -10.18 7.09
C ASP A 236 0.68 -9.23 8.11
N ILE A 237 0.51 -9.51 9.41
CA ILE A 237 1.16 -8.77 10.49
C ILE A 237 2.12 -9.70 11.22
N ALA A 238 3.35 -9.26 11.38
CA ALA A 238 4.40 -9.96 12.12
C ALA A 238 4.81 -9.21 13.39
N ALA A 239 5.45 -9.89 14.32
CA ALA A 239 6.09 -9.21 15.44
C ALA A 239 7.19 -8.25 14.95
N PRO A 240 7.50 -7.17 15.69
CA PRO A 240 8.56 -6.24 15.31
C PRO A 240 9.89 -6.97 15.08
N GLY A 241 10.52 -6.69 13.95
CA GLY A 241 11.76 -7.35 13.50
C GLY A 241 11.56 -8.64 12.70
N GLN A 242 10.34 -9.21 12.67
CA GLN A 242 10.06 -10.47 11.94
C GLN A 242 9.34 -10.25 10.59
N GLN A 243 8.96 -9.04 10.25
CA GLN A 243 8.22 -8.72 9.02
C GLN A 243 9.01 -9.06 7.76
N LEU A 244 10.34 -8.90 7.79
CA LEU A 244 11.19 -9.23 6.65
C LEU A 244 11.24 -10.75 6.40
N ASP A 245 11.44 -11.53 7.44
CA ASP A 245 11.46 -12.99 7.33
C ASP A 245 10.11 -13.51 6.83
N ARG A 246 9.01 -12.95 7.34
CA ARG A 246 7.67 -13.30 6.87
C ARG A 246 7.44 -12.95 5.39
N ALA A 247 7.92 -11.82 4.94
CA ALA A 247 7.86 -11.43 3.52
C ALA A 247 8.72 -12.34 2.63
N ILE A 248 9.89 -12.77 3.12
CA ILE A 248 10.75 -13.72 2.44
C ILE A 248 10.07 -15.10 2.31
N GLU A 249 9.41 -15.60 3.35
CA GLU A 249 8.64 -16.85 3.29
C GLU A 249 7.55 -16.80 2.21
N LEU A 250 6.80 -15.68 2.12
CA LEU A 250 5.78 -15.48 1.08
C LEU A 250 6.42 -15.43 -0.31
N ALA A 251 7.52 -14.71 -0.45
CA ALA A 251 8.27 -14.63 -1.70
C ALA A 251 8.79 -16.00 -2.15
N GLN A 252 9.31 -16.80 -1.22
CA GLN A 252 9.76 -18.17 -1.51
C GLN A 252 8.60 -19.05 -2.01
N LYS A 253 7.42 -18.95 -1.41
CA LYS A 253 6.23 -19.67 -1.92
C LYS A 253 5.87 -19.23 -3.34
N ILE A 254 5.93 -17.95 -3.65
CA ILE A 254 5.70 -17.43 -5.01
C ILE A 254 6.77 -17.98 -5.96
N ALA A 255 8.02 -18.01 -5.53
CA ALA A 255 9.14 -18.48 -6.33
C ALA A 255 9.06 -19.97 -6.70
N THR A 256 8.28 -20.78 -5.99
CA THR A 256 8.01 -22.19 -6.35
C THR A 256 6.90 -22.36 -7.37
N ALA A 257 6.09 -21.34 -7.61
CA ALA A 257 5.01 -21.35 -8.60
C ALA A 257 5.56 -21.19 -10.03
N ALA A 258 4.75 -21.61 -11.03
CA ALA A 258 5.09 -21.47 -12.44
C ALA A 258 5.25 -19.99 -12.82
N PRO A 259 6.43 -19.51 -13.23
CA PRO A 259 6.71 -18.09 -13.45
C PRO A 259 5.80 -17.45 -14.50
N LEU A 260 5.50 -18.16 -15.58
CA LEU A 260 4.57 -17.68 -16.61
C LEU A 260 3.16 -17.51 -16.07
N GLY A 261 2.68 -18.45 -15.23
CA GLY A 261 1.38 -18.37 -14.59
C GLY A 261 1.28 -17.18 -13.62
N VAL A 262 2.31 -16.94 -12.80
CA VAL A 262 2.38 -15.79 -11.89
C VAL A 262 2.32 -14.48 -12.68
N ARG A 263 3.14 -14.33 -13.73
CA ARG A 263 3.16 -13.12 -14.56
C ARG A 263 1.83 -12.88 -15.28
N ALA A 264 1.24 -13.93 -15.83
CA ALA A 264 -0.05 -13.87 -16.50
C ALA A 264 -1.18 -13.46 -15.54
N THR A 265 -1.19 -14.00 -14.33
CA THR A 265 -2.15 -13.63 -13.29
C THR A 265 -2.05 -12.14 -12.93
N LEU A 266 -0.82 -11.63 -12.69
CA LEU A 266 -0.61 -10.21 -12.41
C LEU A 266 -1.02 -9.31 -13.58
N ALA A 267 -0.66 -9.69 -14.80
CA ALA A 267 -1.00 -8.92 -16.00
C ALA A 267 -2.52 -8.84 -16.19
N SER A 268 -3.24 -9.97 -16.09
CA SER A 268 -4.70 -10.02 -16.23
C SER A 268 -5.39 -9.22 -15.12
N ALA A 269 -4.96 -9.36 -13.86
CA ALA A 269 -5.51 -8.60 -12.76
C ALA A 269 -5.30 -7.07 -12.93
N ARG A 270 -4.11 -6.65 -13.39
CA ARG A 270 -3.83 -5.23 -13.66
C ARG A 270 -4.64 -4.70 -14.85
N GLN A 271 -4.80 -5.51 -15.89
CA GLN A 271 -5.61 -5.13 -17.06
C GLN A 271 -7.09 -4.93 -16.70
N SER A 272 -7.64 -5.73 -15.77
CA SER A 272 -9.02 -5.58 -15.31
C SER A 272 -9.30 -4.21 -14.66
N LEU A 273 -8.27 -3.54 -14.13
CA LEU A 273 -8.39 -2.19 -13.60
C LEU A 273 -8.62 -1.12 -14.68
N VAL A 274 -8.29 -1.44 -15.93
CA VAL A 274 -8.52 -0.55 -17.08
C VAL A 274 -9.87 -0.86 -17.73
N GLY A 275 -10.23 -2.16 -17.82
CA GLY A 275 -11.51 -2.58 -18.37
C GLY A 275 -11.68 -4.09 -18.31
N GLU A 276 -12.71 -4.56 -17.61
CA GLU A 276 -12.96 -5.98 -17.37
C GLU A 276 -13.19 -6.77 -18.66
N ALA A 277 -13.99 -6.25 -19.59
CA ALA A 277 -14.28 -6.94 -20.83
C ALA A 277 -13.04 -7.21 -21.69
N ALA A 278 -12.13 -6.23 -21.77
CA ALA A 278 -10.85 -6.38 -22.48
C ALA A 278 -9.93 -7.37 -21.76
N ALA A 279 -9.90 -7.34 -20.43
CA ALA A 279 -9.12 -8.26 -19.61
C ALA A 279 -9.60 -9.72 -19.79
N LEU A 280 -10.91 -9.96 -19.76
CA LEU A 280 -11.49 -11.29 -20.00
C LEU A 280 -11.20 -11.83 -21.40
N ALA A 281 -11.26 -10.97 -22.43
CA ALA A 281 -10.91 -11.36 -23.79
C ALA A 281 -9.44 -11.80 -23.91
N ALA A 282 -8.53 -11.05 -23.29
CA ALA A 282 -7.09 -11.37 -23.28
C ALA A 282 -6.77 -12.61 -22.43
N LEU A 283 -7.46 -12.81 -21.31
CA LEU A 283 -7.25 -13.93 -20.39
C LEU A 283 -7.41 -15.28 -21.07
N ARG A 284 -8.40 -15.43 -21.97
CA ARG A 284 -8.61 -16.68 -22.69
C ARG A 284 -7.42 -17.04 -23.59
N ALA A 285 -6.90 -16.06 -24.32
CA ALA A 285 -5.73 -16.29 -25.18
C ALA A 285 -4.48 -16.66 -24.34
N GLU A 286 -4.28 -15.96 -23.23
CA GLU A 286 -3.18 -16.23 -22.34
C GLU A 286 -3.29 -17.61 -21.68
N PHE A 287 -4.47 -18.02 -21.25
CA PHE A 287 -4.71 -19.36 -20.71
C PHE A 287 -4.36 -20.46 -21.72
N LEU A 288 -4.81 -20.31 -22.97
CA LEU A 288 -4.49 -21.29 -24.05
C LEU A 288 -2.98 -21.33 -24.33
N ARG A 289 -2.29 -20.20 -24.26
CA ARG A 289 -0.83 -20.13 -24.39
C ARG A 289 -0.12 -20.90 -23.27
N LEU A 290 -0.57 -20.73 -22.03
CA LEU A 290 0.00 -21.42 -20.87
C LEU A 290 -0.18 -22.94 -20.94
N LEU A 291 -1.30 -23.45 -21.47
CA LEU A 291 -1.51 -24.90 -21.69
C LEU A 291 -0.46 -25.53 -22.64
N GLN A 292 0.19 -24.73 -23.47
CA GLN A 292 1.22 -25.18 -24.41
C GLN A 292 2.64 -25.06 -23.87
N SER A 293 2.81 -24.44 -22.68
CA SER A 293 4.10 -24.20 -22.05
C SER A 293 4.78 -25.49 -21.59
N GLU A 294 6.13 -25.48 -21.51
CA GLU A 294 6.89 -26.58 -20.92
C GLU A 294 6.58 -26.73 -19.42
N ASP A 295 6.29 -25.64 -18.73
CA ASP A 295 5.89 -25.67 -17.32
C ASP A 295 4.57 -26.42 -17.12
N PHE A 296 3.60 -26.29 -18.03
CA PHE A 296 2.35 -27.06 -17.97
C PHE A 296 2.58 -28.55 -18.24
N LYS A 297 3.44 -28.90 -19.19
CA LYS A 297 3.83 -30.29 -19.45
C LYS A 297 4.57 -30.89 -18.26
N GLU A 298 5.44 -30.12 -17.63
CA GLU A 298 6.12 -30.53 -16.39
C GLU A 298 5.13 -30.76 -15.25
N PHE A 299 4.15 -29.89 -15.07
CA PHE A 299 3.09 -30.07 -14.11
C PHE A 299 2.33 -31.40 -14.31
N GLN A 300 1.97 -31.72 -15.55
CA GLN A 300 1.31 -32.98 -15.87
C GLN A 300 2.18 -34.20 -15.55
N ARG A 301 3.48 -34.18 -15.90
CA ARG A 301 4.41 -35.24 -15.59
C ARG A 301 4.59 -35.44 -14.09
N ALA A 302 4.79 -34.35 -13.37
CA ALA A 302 5.01 -34.37 -11.92
C ALA A 302 3.81 -34.98 -11.19
N ILE A 303 2.57 -34.72 -11.61
CA ILE A 303 1.36 -35.37 -11.06
C ILE A 303 1.38 -36.86 -11.30
N GLN A 304 1.69 -37.31 -12.53
CA GLN A 304 1.76 -38.73 -12.87
C GLN A 304 2.83 -39.47 -12.08
N GLU A 305 3.94 -38.81 -11.82
CA GLU A 305 5.10 -39.35 -11.09
C GLU A 305 4.97 -39.18 -9.55
N GLY A 306 3.94 -38.49 -9.05
CA GLY A 306 3.72 -38.26 -7.62
C GLY A 306 4.78 -37.39 -6.94
N ARG A 307 5.44 -36.51 -7.68
CA ARG A 307 6.46 -35.56 -7.19
C ARG A 307 6.04 -34.10 -7.34
N ALA A 308 6.78 -33.23 -6.68
CA ALA A 308 6.63 -31.79 -6.92
C ALA A 308 7.16 -31.39 -8.32
N PRO A 309 6.47 -30.47 -9.02
CA PRO A 309 6.94 -29.94 -10.32
C PRO A 309 8.13 -28.99 -10.13
N VAL A 310 8.99 -28.92 -11.16
CA VAL A 310 10.11 -27.97 -11.24
C VAL A 310 9.92 -27.07 -12.44
N PHE A 311 9.41 -25.88 -12.20
CA PHE A 311 9.08 -24.91 -13.25
C PHE A 311 10.29 -24.09 -13.68
N GLN A 312 10.41 -23.84 -14.99
CA GLN A 312 11.52 -23.11 -15.62
C GLN A 312 11.09 -21.77 -16.26
N GLY A 313 9.80 -21.49 -16.35
CA GLY A 313 9.28 -20.28 -17.00
C GLY A 313 9.28 -20.37 -18.54
N LYS A 314 9.09 -21.54 -19.10
CA LYS A 314 9.12 -21.82 -20.54
C LYS A 314 7.84 -22.44 -21.05
#